data_0eb763a74ce223c74e84c79ee3910241
#
_entry.id   0eb763a74ce223c74e84c79ee3910241
#
_cell.length_a   1.000
_cell.length_b   1.000
_cell.length_c   1.000
_cell.angle_alpha   90.00
_cell.angle_beta   90.00
_cell.angle_gamma   90.00
#
_symmetry.space_group_name_H-M   'P 1'
#
loop_
_entity.id
_entity.type
_entity.pdbx_description
1 polymer ?
#
loop_
_entity_poly.entity_id
_entity_poly.type
_entity_poly.pdbx_seq_one_letter_code
_entity_poly.pdbx_strand_id
1 'polypeptide(L)'
;MTTTIDVESIKKRSWSVTSSYTPNNIITYNIALGVKGTDLSRCFEAHPDFAAVPTFATLPVISVMREVTYGMMEFLPNFQAHNHVHGEHYLEMKGTFPKQATLNTTARVVDVVDRRTGVTVAVGITTVDAATGLEICYSEWTSFVMKVPGKGASTKPIPRGAATAVHPTPTDRKPDAVVEYQTSPEQGALYRAASGDLNPLHIDPAVAKAGGFPGPILTGTCTVGMGVLHVIDTFAGGDFSRFQSVKLRLSKPVFPGEVVRTEMWREDGGRKVVYRQVAGDRVVISQAAVELRDASEKLKARLS
;
A
#
# COMPACT_ATOMS: atom_id res chain seq x y z
N MET A 1 -20.22 27.74 5.92
CA MET A 1 -19.55 26.42 5.80
C MET A 1 -19.01 26.08 7.18
N THR A 2 -19.27 24.89 7.71
CA THR A 2 -18.75 24.45 9.01
C THR A 2 -17.24 24.36 8.93
N THR A 3 -16.53 25.13 9.77
CA THR A 3 -15.07 25.10 9.89
C THR A 3 -14.57 24.01 10.87
N THR A 4 -15.48 23.18 11.38
CA THR A 4 -15.22 22.17 12.41
C THR A 4 -15.49 20.79 11.84
N ILE A 5 -14.55 19.87 12.03
CA ILE A 5 -14.64 18.47 11.62
C ILE A 5 -15.46 17.71 12.67
N ASP A 6 -16.55 17.07 12.25
CA ASP A 6 -17.36 16.19 13.11
C ASP A 6 -16.87 14.74 12.97
N VAL A 7 -15.86 14.40 13.79
CA VAL A 7 -15.21 13.08 13.73
C VAL A 7 -16.19 11.94 14.02
N GLU A 8 -17.14 12.15 14.95
CA GLU A 8 -18.11 11.10 15.31
C GLU A 8 -19.09 10.82 14.18
N SER A 9 -19.52 11.84 13.46
CA SER A 9 -20.32 11.65 12.24
C SER A 9 -19.54 10.98 11.11
N ILE A 10 -18.27 11.36 10.93
CA ILE A 10 -17.41 10.81 9.90
C ILE A 10 -17.16 9.31 10.12
N LYS A 11 -16.89 8.88 11.35
CA LYS A 11 -16.66 7.47 11.70
C LYS A 11 -17.87 6.56 11.45
N LYS A 12 -19.09 7.11 11.39
CA LYS A 12 -20.31 6.36 11.06
C LYS A 12 -20.45 6.08 9.57
N ARG A 13 -19.70 6.80 8.71
CA ARG A 13 -19.74 6.60 7.27
C ARG A 13 -19.01 5.32 6.86
N SER A 14 -19.51 4.67 5.83
CA SER A 14 -18.84 3.53 5.20
C SER A 14 -18.98 3.61 3.69
N TRP A 15 -17.99 3.06 2.99
CA TRP A 15 -17.96 2.95 1.54
C TRP A 15 -17.69 1.50 1.20
N SER A 16 -18.31 0.99 0.16
CA SER A 16 -18.12 -0.39 -0.28
C SER A 16 -18.04 -0.46 -1.79
N VAL A 17 -17.16 -1.31 -2.28
CA VAL A 17 -16.96 -1.57 -3.70
C VAL A 17 -16.85 -3.08 -3.91
N THR A 18 -17.50 -3.59 -4.95
CA THR A 18 -17.32 -4.95 -5.44
C THR A 18 -16.41 -4.90 -6.66
N SER A 19 -15.39 -5.74 -6.70
CA SER A 19 -14.44 -5.86 -7.81
C SER A 19 -14.11 -7.31 -8.09
N SER A 20 -13.80 -7.64 -9.34
CA SER A 20 -13.39 -8.99 -9.73
C SER A 20 -12.02 -8.94 -10.39
N TYR A 21 -11.27 -10.03 -10.28
CA TYR A 21 -9.99 -10.19 -10.94
C TYR A 21 -9.82 -11.62 -11.48
N THR A 22 -8.92 -11.78 -12.43
CA THR A 22 -8.56 -13.00 -13.12
C THR A 22 -7.07 -13.28 -12.97
N PRO A 23 -6.56 -14.45 -13.38
CA PRO A 23 -5.12 -14.70 -13.39
C PRO A 23 -4.31 -13.65 -14.16
N ASN A 24 -4.85 -13.09 -15.24
CA ASN A 24 -4.18 -12.03 -16.00
C ASN A 24 -3.93 -10.77 -15.18
N ASN A 25 -4.83 -10.42 -14.27
CA ASN A 25 -4.62 -9.28 -13.38
C ASN A 25 -3.47 -9.55 -12.40
N ILE A 26 -3.37 -10.79 -11.88
CA ILE A 26 -2.27 -11.20 -11.01
C ILE A 26 -0.94 -11.14 -11.76
N ILE A 27 -0.86 -11.73 -12.95
CA ILE A 27 0.34 -11.75 -13.78
C ILE A 27 0.78 -10.32 -14.11
N THR A 28 -0.14 -9.48 -14.59
CA THR A 28 0.15 -8.08 -14.93
C THR A 28 0.66 -7.30 -13.74
N TYR A 29 0.05 -7.51 -12.55
CA TYR A 29 0.49 -6.86 -11.31
C TYR A 29 1.88 -7.32 -10.89
N ASN A 30 2.14 -8.62 -10.91
CA ASN A 30 3.43 -9.18 -10.55
C ASN A 30 4.55 -8.63 -11.48
N ILE A 31 4.31 -8.60 -12.80
CA ILE A 31 5.24 -8.02 -13.78
C ILE A 31 5.44 -6.51 -13.53
N ALA A 32 4.37 -5.77 -13.21
CA ALA A 32 4.47 -4.35 -12.92
C ALA A 32 5.26 -4.03 -11.64
N LEU A 33 5.56 -5.01 -10.79
CA LEU A 33 6.45 -4.89 -9.64
C LEU A 33 7.89 -5.34 -9.92
N GLY A 34 8.19 -5.81 -11.13
CA GLY A 34 9.51 -6.25 -11.53
C GLY A 34 9.73 -7.76 -11.48
N VAL A 35 8.68 -8.56 -11.29
CA VAL A 35 8.77 -10.01 -11.43
C VAL A 35 9.16 -10.35 -12.86
N LYS A 36 10.16 -11.22 -13.03
CA LYS A 36 10.61 -11.65 -14.35
C LYS A 36 9.61 -12.64 -14.94
N GLY A 37 9.27 -12.49 -16.21
CA GLY A 37 8.35 -13.37 -16.93
C GLY A 37 8.80 -14.85 -17.01
N THR A 38 10.06 -15.15 -16.67
CA THR A 38 10.59 -16.51 -16.54
C THR A 38 10.26 -17.17 -15.20
N ASP A 39 9.74 -16.44 -14.23
CA ASP A 39 9.27 -16.97 -12.96
C ASP A 39 7.85 -17.50 -13.12
N LEU A 40 7.74 -18.78 -13.44
CA LEU A 40 6.46 -19.42 -13.73
C LEU A 40 5.52 -19.45 -12.53
N SER A 41 6.03 -19.52 -11.32
CA SER A 41 5.20 -19.49 -10.10
C SER A 41 4.46 -18.14 -9.90
N ARG A 42 4.86 -17.13 -10.63
CA ARG A 42 4.33 -15.76 -10.54
C ARG A 42 3.72 -15.25 -11.84
N CYS A 43 4.03 -15.91 -12.97
CA CYS A 43 3.65 -15.44 -14.32
C CYS A 43 2.91 -16.49 -15.15
N PHE A 44 2.61 -17.68 -14.60
CA PHE A 44 1.91 -18.75 -15.33
C PHE A 44 0.84 -19.39 -14.44
N GLU A 45 -0.42 -19.16 -14.76
CA GLU A 45 -1.60 -19.56 -13.97
C GLU A 45 -1.78 -21.07 -13.82
N ALA A 46 -1.19 -21.87 -14.72
CA ALA A 46 -1.21 -23.33 -14.61
C ALA A 46 -0.10 -23.87 -13.68
N HIS A 47 0.85 -23.04 -13.25
CA HIS A 47 1.86 -23.48 -12.28
C HIS A 47 1.19 -23.82 -10.94
N PRO A 48 1.57 -24.96 -10.29
CA PRO A 48 0.95 -25.40 -9.02
C PRO A 48 1.07 -24.35 -7.91
N ASP A 49 2.21 -23.63 -7.86
CA ASP A 49 2.48 -22.59 -6.85
C ASP A 49 2.17 -21.17 -7.35
N PHE A 50 1.33 -21.05 -8.39
CA PHE A 50 0.98 -19.73 -8.94
C PHE A 50 0.31 -18.86 -7.86
N ALA A 51 0.89 -17.67 -7.62
CA ALA A 51 0.43 -16.77 -6.58
C ALA A 51 0.62 -15.29 -6.94
N ALA A 52 -0.25 -14.45 -6.38
CA ALA A 52 -0.10 -13.01 -6.40
C ALA A 52 0.91 -12.56 -5.34
N VAL A 53 1.75 -11.56 -5.68
CA VAL A 53 2.50 -10.81 -4.65
C VAL A 53 1.49 -10.29 -3.62
N PRO A 54 1.71 -10.44 -2.30
CA PRO A 54 0.70 -10.11 -1.28
C PRO A 54 0.14 -8.70 -1.35
N THR A 55 0.93 -7.74 -1.86
CA THR A 55 0.48 -6.36 -2.08
C THR A 55 -0.51 -6.21 -3.24
N PHE A 56 -0.87 -7.28 -3.96
CA PHE A 56 -2.04 -7.34 -4.85
C PHE A 56 -3.32 -6.88 -4.11
N ALA A 57 -3.35 -7.05 -2.79
CA ALA A 57 -4.37 -6.50 -1.91
C ALA A 57 -4.62 -5.00 -2.05
N THR A 58 -3.67 -4.24 -2.60
CA THR A 58 -3.84 -2.80 -2.84
C THR A 58 -4.83 -2.47 -3.96
N LEU A 59 -5.14 -3.40 -4.87
CA LEU A 59 -6.07 -3.16 -5.98
C LEU A 59 -7.48 -2.83 -5.49
N PRO A 60 -8.14 -3.71 -4.70
CA PRO A 60 -9.45 -3.40 -4.15
C PRO A 60 -9.41 -2.19 -3.20
N VAL A 61 -8.29 -1.98 -2.49
CA VAL A 61 -8.08 -0.82 -1.62
C VAL A 61 -8.08 0.49 -2.43
N ILE A 62 -7.35 0.56 -3.55
CA ILE A 62 -7.34 1.74 -4.43
C ILE A 62 -8.77 2.06 -4.93
N SER A 63 -9.53 1.03 -5.30
CA SER A 63 -10.90 1.20 -5.80
C SER A 63 -11.82 1.82 -4.75
N VAL A 64 -11.81 1.34 -3.49
CA VAL A 64 -12.65 1.90 -2.43
C VAL A 64 -12.13 3.25 -1.94
N MET A 65 -10.81 3.48 -1.94
CA MET A 65 -10.23 4.77 -1.55
C MET A 65 -10.60 5.92 -2.49
N ARG A 66 -10.92 5.64 -3.74
CA ARG A 66 -11.51 6.64 -4.64
C ARG A 66 -12.84 7.16 -4.11
N GLU A 67 -13.72 6.27 -3.66
CA GLU A 67 -15.02 6.64 -3.08
C GLU A 67 -14.85 7.38 -1.74
N VAL A 68 -13.90 6.94 -0.91
CA VAL A 68 -13.54 7.64 0.33
C VAL A 68 -13.04 9.06 0.04
N THR A 69 -12.24 9.24 -1.02
CA THR A 69 -11.71 10.56 -1.41
C THR A 69 -12.86 11.50 -1.82
N TYR A 70 -13.86 11.01 -2.55
CA TYR A 70 -15.07 11.80 -2.81
C TYR A 70 -15.80 12.15 -1.51
N GLY A 71 -15.93 11.20 -0.58
CA GLY A 71 -16.47 11.48 0.75
C GLY A 71 -15.69 12.56 1.52
N MET A 72 -14.37 12.58 1.41
CA MET A 72 -13.53 13.62 2.05
C MET A 72 -13.87 15.03 1.54
N MET A 73 -14.27 15.18 0.29
CA MET A 73 -14.72 16.46 -0.27
C MET A 73 -15.97 16.99 0.43
N GLU A 74 -16.78 16.10 1.01
CA GLU A 74 -18.02 16.47 1.70
C GLU A 74 -17.77 16.83 3.18
N PHE A 75 -16.90 16.11 3.86
CA PHE A 75 -16.73 16.22 5.30
C PHE A 75 -15.46 16.96 5.78
N LEU A 76 -14.48 17.18 4.91
CA LEU A 76 -13.32 17.99 5.25
C LEU A 76 -13.49 19.42 4.73
N PRO A 77 -13.39 20.43 5.60
CA PRO A 77 -13.46 21.82 5.16
C PRO A 77 -12.28 22.16 4.25
N ASN A 78 -12.53 22.87 3.16
CA ASN A 78 -11.50 23.34 2.20
C ASN A 78 -10.68 22.20 1.56
N PHE A 79 -11.23 20.98 1.46
CA PHE A 79 -10.54 19.88 0.80
C PHE A 79 -10.18 20.24 -0.64
N GLN A 80 -8.95 19.93 -1.03
CA GLN A 80 -8.46 20.05 -2.40
C GLN A 80 -7.71 18.77 -2.78
N ALA A 81 -8.09 18.14 -3.88
CA ALA A 81 -7.53 16.84 -4.29
C ALA A 81 -6.00 16.87 -4.45
N HIS A 82 -5.43 17.99 -4.94
CA HIS A 82 -3.98 18.15 -5.09
C HIS A 82 -3.22 18.33 -3.76
N ASN A 83 -3.93 18.58 -2.67
CA ASN A 83 -3.38 18.64 -1.30
C ASN A 83 -3.53 17.32 -0.54
N HIS A 84 -4.04 16.27 -1.18
CA HIS A 84 -4.27 14.94 -0.60
C HIS A 84 -3.19 13.97 -1.06
N VAL A 85 -2.44 13.42 -0.11
CA VAL A 85 -1.38 12.44 -0.38
C VAL A 85 -1.53 11.20 0.49
N HIS A 86 -1.12 10.06 -0.04
CA HIS A 86 -0.99 8.82 0.72
C HIS A 86 0.26 8.94 1.62
N GLY A 87 0.06 8.95 2.92
CA GLY A 87 1.13 9.17 3.90
C GLY A 87 1.65 7.89 4.53
N GLU A 88 0.77 7.00 5.00
CA GLU A 88 1.15 5.73 5.62
C GLU A 88 0.24 4.60 5.15
N HIS A 89 0.79 3.39 5.13
CA HIS A 89 0.04 2.19 4.75
C HIS A 89 0.33 1.05 5.72
N TYR A 90 -0.72 0.33 6.10
CA TYR A 90 -0.66 -0.97 6.76
C TYR A 90 -1.45 -1.97 5.94
N LEU A 91 -0.91 -3.16 5.77
CA LEU A 91 -1.57 -4.29 5.13
C LEU A 91 -1.28 -5.55 5.94
N GLU A 92 -2.33 -6.31 6.27
CA GLU A 92 -2.25 -7.62 6.90
C GLU A 92 -3.04 -8.65 6.09
N MET A 93 -2.40 -9.76 5.75
CA MET A 93 -3.06 -10.86 5.05
C MET A 93 -3.68 -11.83 6.07
N LYS A 94 -4.98 -12.09 5.91
CA LYS A 94 -5.76 -13.07 6.68
C LYS A 94 -5.99 -14.37 5.91
N GLY A 95 -5.91 -14.31 4.59
CA GLY A 95 -6.02 -15.42 3.66
C GLY A 95 -5.11 -15.22 2.45
N THR A 96 -5.03 -16.22 1.57
CA THR A 96 -4.37 -16.11 0.27
C THR A 96 -5.38 -15.65 -0.79
N PHE A 97 -4.91 -14.97 -1.81
CA PHE A 97 -5.73 -14.68 -2.97
C PHE A 97 -5.96 -15.97 -3.78
N PRO A 98 -7.21 -16.36 -4.08
CA PRO A 98 -7.49 -17.34 -5.12
C PRO A 98 -6.92 -16.90 -6.47
N LYS A 99 -6.81 -17.82 -7.44
CA LYS A 99 -6.37 -17.46 -8.80
C LYS A 99 -7.32 -16.47 -9.49
N GLN A 100 -8.58 -16.49 -9.10
CA GLN A 100 -9.62 -15.52 -9.50
C GLN A 100 -10.68 -15.40 -8.40
N ALA A 101 -11.26 -14.24 -8.23
CA ALA A 101 -12.36 -14.03 -7.28
C ALA A 101 -13.15 -12.75 -7.61
N THR A 102 -14.32 -12.67 -7.00
CA THR A 102 -15.04 -11.42 -6.77
C THR A 102 -14.84 -11.03 -5.29
N LEU A 103 -14.46 -9.78 -5.07
CA LEU A 103 -14.14 -9.26 -3.74
C LEU A 103 -15.12 -8.16 -3.36
N ASN A 104 -15.57 -8.18 -2.11
CA ASN A 104 -16.28 -7.08 -1.47
C ASN A 104 -15.31 -6.36 -0.53
N THR A 105 -15.10 -5.07 -0.78
CA THR A 105 -14.17 -4.24 0.00
C THR A 105 -14.93 -3.11 0.65
N THR A 106 -14.83 -3.01 1.97
CA THR A 106 -15.51 -1.99 2.79
C THR A 106 -14.49 -1.14 3.51
N ALA A 107 -14.68 0.18 3.45
CA ALA A 107 -13.83 1.18 4.09
C ALA A 107 -14.62 2.00 5.13
N ARG A 108 -13.96 2.35 6.24
CA ARG A 108 -14.47 3.23 7.28
C ARG A 108 -13.36 4.13 7.79
N VAL A 109 -13.66 5.39 8.09
CA VAL A 109 -12.72 6.26 8.79
C VAL A 109 -12.58 5.78 10.23
N VAL A 110 -11.33 5.47 10.63
CA VAL A 110 -10.99 5.00 11.99
C VAL A 110 -10.38 6.08 12.85
N ASP A 111 -9.77 7.10 12.23
CA ASP A 111 -9.17 8.22 12.95
C ASP A 111 -9.06 9.47 12.08
N VAL A 112 -9.20 10.66 12.69
CA VAL A 112 -8.91 11.96 12.07
C VAL A 112 -8.10 12.78 13.07
N VAL A 113 -6.86 13.10 12.69
CA VAL A 113 -5.92 13.76 13.63
C VAL A 113 -5.46 15.10 13.08
N ASP A 114 -5.54 16.13 13.91
CA ASP A 114 -4.99 17.45 13.60
C ASP A 114 -3.46 17.40 13.48
N ARG A 115 -2.95 18.06 12.46
CA ARG A 115 -1.52 18.22 12.20
C ARG A 115 -1.24 19.69 11.94
N ARG A 116 -0.04 20.13 12.28
CA ARG A 116 0.34 21.56 12.15
C ARG A 116 -0.02 22.20 10.80
N THR A 117 -0.04 21.43 9.70
CA THR A 117 -0.24 21.92 8.33
C THR A 117 -1.42 21.29 7.60
N GLY A 118 -2.30 20.58 8.33
CA GLY A 118 -3.45 19.87 7.77
C GLY A 118 -3.99 18.83 8.74
N VAL A 119 -4.60 17.79 8.21
CA VAL A 119 -5.11 16.66 9.00
C VAL A 119 -4.64 15.33 8.42
N THR A 120 -4.49 14.31 9.25
CA THR A 120 -4.40 12.92 8.78
C THR A 120 -5.76 12.24 8.95
N VAL A 121 -6.19 11.50 7.92
CA VAL A 121 -7.39 10.67 7.93
C VAL A 121 -6.95 9.22 7.75
N ALA A 122 -7.14 8.42 8.79
CA ALA A 122 -6.87 6.98 8.73
C ALA A 122 -8.17 6.24 8.38
N VAL A 123 -8.09 5.36 7.39
CA VAL A 123 -9.21 4.58 6.86
C VAL A 123 -8.88 3.11 7.04
N GLY A 124 -9.68 2.40 7.84
CA GLY A 124 -9.63 0.94 7.96
C GLY A 124 -10.43 0.31 6.82
N ILE A 125 -9.86 -0.70 6.18
CA ILE A 125 -10.38 -1.32 4.96
C ILE A 125 -10.32 -2.83 5.09
N THR A 126 -11.48 -3.49 5.01
CA THR A 126 -11.60 -4.94 5.02
C THR A 126 -11.98 -5.43 3.63
N THR A 127 -11.27 -6.43 3.13
CA THR A 127 -11.58 -7.10 1.87
C THR A 127 -11.93 -8.56 2.14
N VAL A 128 -13.10 -8.98 1.65
CA VAL A 128 -13.60 -10.36 1.77
C VAL A 128 -13.84 -10.97 0.39
N ASP A 129 -13.66 -12.27 0.30
CA ASP A 129 -14.10 -13.04 -0.87
C ASP A 129 -15.62 -13.09 -0.88
N ALA A 130 -16.25 -12.67 -1.99
CA ALA A 130 -17.71 -12.56 -2.08
C ALA A 130 -18.42 -13.90 -2.09
N ALA A 131 -17.75 -14.96 -2.55
CA ALA A 131 -18.34 -16.31 -2.61
C ALA A 131 -18.34 -17.00 -1.26
N THR A 132 -17.27 -16.82 -0.46
CA THR A 132 -17.08 -17.51 0.80
C THR A 132 -17.36 -16.66 2.04
N GLY A 133 -17.36 -15.33 1.90
CA GLY A 133 -17.42 -14.37 3.01
C GLY A 133 -16.15 -14.33 3.87
N LEU A 134 -15.10 -15.04 3.48
CA LEU A 134 -13.84 -15.08 4.24
C LEU A 134 -13.02 -13.82 4.02
N GLU A 135 -12.47 -13.28 5.10
CA GLU A 135 -11.59 -12.14 5.05
C GLU A 135 -10.25 -12.52 4.40
N ILE A 136 -9.88 -11.80 3.34
CA ILE A 136 -8.61 -11.96 2.61
C ILE A 136 -7.54 -11.08 3.25
N CYS A 137 -7.87 -9.81 3.50
CA CYS A 137 -6.93 -8.87 4.11
C CYS A 137 -7.62 -7.73 4.84
N TYR A 138 -6.87 -7.14 5.75
CA TYR A 138 -7.17 -5.85 6.37
C TYR A 138 -6.08 -4.84 6.01
N SER A 139 -6.47 -3.61 5.68
CA SER A 139 -5.54 -2.50 5.41
C SER A 139 -5.92 -1.27 6.21
N GLU A 140 -4.92 -0.44 6.55
CA GLU A 140 -5.15 0.95 6.92
C GLU A 140 -4.43 1.87 5.93
N TRP A 141 -5.18 2.77 5.34
CA TRP A 141 -4.68 3.83 4.48
C TRP A 141 -4.74 5.14 5.25
N THR A 142 -3.59 5.76 5.52
CA THR A 142 -3.56 7.07 6.14
C THR A 142 -3.27 8.13 5.09
N SER A 143 -4.26 8.96 4.83
CA SER A 143 -4.14 10.14 3.99
C SER A 143 -3.62 11.32 4.82
N PHE A 144 -2.72 12.12 4.26
CA PHE A 144 -2.42 13.45 4.77
C PHE A 144 -3.06 14.48 3.84
N VAL A 145 -3.94 15.30 4.38
CA VAL A 145 -4.66 16.34 3.66
C VAL A 145 -4.17 17.69 4.15
N MET A 146 -3.35 18.33 3.33
CA MET A 146 -2.72 19.62 3.64
C MET A 146 -3.75 20.75 3.59
N LYS A 147 -3.48 21.83 4.36
CA LYS A 147 -4.28 23.06 4.39
C LYS A 147 -5.73 22.90 4.84
N VAL A 148 -6.08 21.77 5.43
CA VAL A 148 -7.37 21.56 6.09
C VAL A 148 -7.25 21.97 7.56
N PRO A 149 -8.11 22.86 8.07
CA PRO A 149 -8.11 23.23 9.50
C PRO A 149 -8.54 22.05 10.35
N GLY A 150 -7.74 21.71 11.38
CA GLY A 150 -7.95 20.53 12.22
C GLY A 150 -8.95 20.72 13.36
N LYS A 151 -9.69 21.84 13.42
CA LYS A 151 -10.67 22.10 14.50
C LYS A 151 -11.72 20.98 14.55
N GLY A 152 -11.83 20.31 15.70
CA GLY A 152 -12.72 19.17 15.92
C GLY A 152 -12.06 17.80 15.70
N ALA A 153 -10.91 17.74 15.05
CA ALA A 153 -10.12 16.51 14.95
C ALA A 153 -9.39 16.18 16.25
N SER A 154 -8.99 14.92 16.42
CA SER A 154 -8.19 14.47 17.57
C SER A 154 -6.81 15.13 17.56
N THR A 155 -6.23 15.43 18.73
CA THR A 155 -4.87 16.00 18.83
C THR A 155 -3.78 14.92 18.77
N LYS A 156 -4.13 13.66 19.06
CA LYS A 156 -3.23 12.52 19.03
C LYS A 156 -3.90 11.35 18.30
N PRO A 157 -3.13 10.53 17.57
CA PRO A 157 -3.67 9.32 16.95
C PRO A 157 -4.13 8.31 18.01
N ILE A 158 -5.21 7.60 17.70
CA ILE A 158 -5.68 6.47 18.50
C ILE A 158 -4.74 5.28 18.21
N PRO A 159 -4.15 4.63 19.24
CA PRO A 159 -3.36 3.42 19.04
C PRO A 159 -4.21 2.28 18.45
N ARG A 160 -3.73 1.66 17.37
CA ARG A 160 -4.38 0.53 16.66
C ARG A 160 -3.38 -0.61 16.41
N GLY A 161 -2.55 -0.91 17.41
CA GLY A 161 -1.58 -2.00 17.33
C GLY A 161 -0.58 -1.83 16.19
N ALA A 162 -0.38 -2.89 15.40
CA ALA A 162 0.59 -2.92 14.30
C ALA A 162 0.34 -1.82 13.25
N ALA A 163 -0.92 -1.46 13.01
CA ALA A 163 -1.28 -0.42 12.04
C ALA A 163 -0.76 0.98 12.40
N THR A 164 -0.47 1.24 13.68
CA THR A 164 0.09 2.50 14.17
C THR A 164 1.54 2.35 14.68
N ALA A 165 2.13 1.17 14.54
CA ALA A 165 3.51 0.94 14.93
C ALA A 165 4.48 1.79 14.10
N VAL A 166 5.59 2.18 14.71
CA VAL A 166 6.69 2.89 14.07
C VAL A 166 7.92 1.99 14.09
N HIS A 167 8.53 1.80 12.94
CA HIS A 167 9.69 0.94 12.78
C HIS A 167 10.89 1.79 12.32
N PRO A 168 11.66 2.37 13.27
CA PRO A 168 12.81 3.19 12.91
C PRO A 168 13.86 2.34 12.19
N THR A 169 14.46 2.90 11.17
CA THR A 169 15.60 2.28 10.48
C THR A 169 16.79 2.20 11.45
N PRO A 170 17.43 1.03 11.62
CA PRO A 170 18.65 0.92 12.39
C PRO A 170 19.74 1.85 11.86
N THR A 171 20.45 2.55 12.75
CA THR A 171 21.52 3.50 12.42
C THR A 171 22.89 3.04 12.94
N ASP A 172 22.91 2.02 13.77
CA ASP A 172 24.07 1.46 14.47
C ASP A 172 24.70 0.27 13.74
N ARG A 173 24.06 -0.23 12.69
CA ARG A 173 24.52 -1.37 11.88
C ARG A 173 24.17 -1.21 10.40
N LYS A 174 24.99 -1.85 9.56
CA LYS A 174 24.71 -1.94 8.12
C LYS A 174 23.48 -2.81 7.84
N PRO A 175 22.79 -2.62 6.69
CA PRO A 175 21.74 -3.54 6.28
C PRO A 175 22.27 -4.96 6.09
N ASP A 176 21.46 -5.95 6.44
CA ASP A 176 21.76 -7.37 6.23
C ASP A 176 21.67 -7.75 4.74
N ALA A 177 20.85 -7.02 3.98
CA ALA A 177 20.77 -7.15 2.54
C ALA A 177 20.37 -5.82 1.87
N VAL A 178 20.79 -5.68 0.62
CA VAL A 178 20.44 -4.55 -0.26
C VAL A 178 20.04 -5.10 -1.62
N VAL A 179 18.90 -4.66 -2.13
CA VAL A 179 18.42 -4.98 -3.47
C VAL A 179 18.19 -3.70 -4.24
N GLU A 180 18.69 -3.62 -5.46
CA GLU A 180 18.46 -2.50 -6.37
C GLU A 180 17.57 -2.94 -7.52
N TYR A 181 16.59 -2.11 -7.86
CA TYR A 181 15.70 -2.31 -9.00
C TYR A 181 15.67 -1.05 -9.84
N GLN A 182 16.09 -1.19 -11.11
CA GLN A 182 15.97 -0.13 -12.11
C GLN A 182 14.53 -0.08 -12.62
N THR A 183 13.78 0.95 -12.25
CA THR A 183 12.44 1.15 -12.80
C THR A 183 12.53 1.54 -14.28
N SER A 184 11.55 1.10 -15.08
CA SER A 184 11.50 1.53 -16.48
C SER A 184 10.86 2.91 -16.62
N PRO A 185 11.10 3.65 -17.70
CA PRO A 185 10.36 4.86 -18.02
C PRO A 185 8.84 4.64 -18.08
N GLU A 186 8.41 3.43 -18.46
CA GLU A 186 7.01 3.01 -18.58
C GLU A 186 6.41 2.49 -17.27
N GLN A 187 7.20 2.43 -16.19
CA GLN A 187 6.80 1.82 -14.92
C GLN A 187 5.47 2.37 -14.38
N GLY A 188 5.25 3.68 -14.51
CA GLY A 188 3.99 4.32 -14.11
C GLY A 188 2.79 3.82 -14.91
N ALA A 189 2.94 3.68 -16.24
CA ALA A 189 1.90 3.17 -17.13
C ALA A 189 1.61 1.69 -16.88
N LEU A 190 2.65 0.89 -16.69
CA LEU A 190 2.52 -0.54 -16.38
C LEU A 190 1.76 -0.76 -15.06
N TYR A 191 2.16 -0.04 -14.00
CA TYR A 191 1.49 -0.17 -12.71
C TYR A 191 0.05 0.36 -12.75
N ARG A 192 -0.20 1.47 -13.47
CA ARG A 192 -1.55 1.99 -13.70
C ARG A 192 -2.46 0.94 -14.36
N ALA A 193 -1.98 0.28 -15.42
CA ALA A 193 -2.73 -0.76 -16.11
C ALA A 193 -3.01 -1.97 -15.22
N ALA A 194 -2.05 -2.33 -14.36
CA ALA A 194 -2.14 -3.47 -13.45
C ALA A 194 -3.02 -3.19 -12.22
N SER A 195 -2.93 -2.00 -11.64
CA SER A 195 -3.59 -1.65 -10.37
C SER A 195 -4.96 -1.00 -10.54
N GLY A 196 -5.27 -0.47 -11.74
CA GLY A 196 -6.48 0.33 -11.95
C GLY A 196 -6.44 1.70 -11.26
N ASP A 197 -5.27 2.17 -10.81
CA ASP A 197 -5.11 3.52 -10.28
C ASP A 197 -5.21 4.54 -11.41
N LEU A 198 -6.36 5.21 -11.50
CA LEU A 198 -6.67 6.17 -12.54
C LEU A 198 -6.17 7.58 -12.25
N ASN A 199 -5.46 7.82 -11.15
CA ASN A 199 -4.94 9.14 -10.80
C ASN A 199 -3.99 9.65 -11.90
N PRO A 200 -4.30 10.76 -12.56
CA PRO A 200 -3.49 11.29 -13.66
C PRO A 200 -2.10 11.77 -13.22
N LEU A 201 -1.88 12.01 -11.93
CA LEU A 201 -0.57 12.38 -11.38
C LEU A 201 0.55 11.40 -11.76
N HIS A 202 0.20 10.14 -12.00
CA HIS A 202 1.15 9.06 -12.28
C HIS A 202 1.46 8.88 -13.77
N ILE A 203 0.81 9.67 -14.66
CA ILE A 203 0.96 9.50 -16.11
C ILE A 203 0.97 10.82 -16.88
N ASP A 204 0.29 11.86 -16.41
CA ASP A 204 0.14 13.13 -17.11
C ASP A 204 1.15 14.16 -16.59
N PRO A 205 2.12 14.60 -17.46
CA PRO A 205 3.11 15.61 -17.07
C PRO A 205 2.50 16.96 -16.66
N ALA A 206 1.37 17.37 -17.27
CA ALA A 206 0.73 18.64 -16.94
C ALA A 206 0.12 18.61 -15.53
N VAL A 207 -0.53 17.49 -15.18
CA VAL A 207 -1.08 17.28 -13.82
C VAL A 207 0.04 17.18 -12.79
N ALA A 208 1.11 16.45 -13.09
CA ALA A 208 2.27 16.36 -12.20
C ALA A 208 2.90 17.72 -11.94
N LYS A 209 3.09 18.53 -12.98
CA LYS A 209 3.63 19.90 -12.87
C LYS A 209 2.71 20.81 -12.05
N ALA A 210 1.39 20.72 -12.24
CA ALA A 210 0.41 21.45 -11.43
C ALA A 210 0.44 21.03 -9.96
N GLY A 211 0.80 19.76 -9.67
CA GLY A 211 1.03 19.22 -8.33
C GLY A 211 2.39 19.57 -7.73
N GLY A 212 3.23 20.34 -8.43
CA GLY A 212 4.55 20.79 -7.95
C GLY A 212 5.68 19.77 -8.19
N PHE A 213 5.47 18.77 -9.05
CA PHE A 213 6.49 17.78 -9.43
C PHE A 213 7.08 18.10 -10.80
N PRO A 214 8.36 17.76 -11.07
CA PRO A 214 9.00 18.00 -12.37
C PRO A 214 8.40 17.11 -13.49
N GLY A 215 7.72 16.03 -13.15
CA GLY A 215 7.09 15.07 -14.06
C GLY A 215 6.25 14.06 -13.30
N PRO A 216 5.61 13.08 -13.99
CA PRO A 216 4.85 12.03 -13.37
C PRO A 216 5.67 11.27 -12.32
N ILE A 217 5.04 10.90 -11.21
CA ILE A 217 5.65 10.12 -10.15
C ILE A 217 5.07 8.71 -10.12
N LEU A 218 5.83 7.72 -9.67
CA LEU A 218 5.28 6.38 -9.46
C LEU A 218 4.20 6.41 -8.37
N THR A 219 3.17 5.59 -8.56
CA THR A 219 2.18 5.34 -7.51
C THR A 219 2.88 4.81 -6.26
N GLY A 220 2.59 5.38 -5.10
CA GLY A 220 3.22 4.96 -3.84
C GLY A 220 3.08 3.46 -3.56
N THR A 221 1.92 2.87 -3.88
CA THR A 221 1.69 1.42 -3.73
C THR A 221 2.53 0.56 -4.68
N CYS A 222 2.99 1.08 -5.82
CA CYS A 222 4.00 0.42 -6.66
C CYS A 222 5.32 0.25 -5.91
N THR A 223 5.82 1.33 -5.32
CA THR A 223 7.05 1.32 -4.53
C THR A 223 6.93 0.42 -3.30
N VAL A 224 5.76 0.42 -2.64
CA VAL A 224 5.43 -0.52 -1.55
C VAL A 224 5.53 -1.97 -2.03
N GLY A 225 4.91 -2.28 -3.17
CA GLY A 225 4.92 -3.63 -3.74
C GLY A 225 6.34 -4.13 -4.05
N MET A 226 7.17 -3.29 -4.65
CA MET A 226 8.59 -3.59 -4.90
C MET A 226 9.33 -3.91 -3.60
N GLY A 227 9.15 -3.09 -2.56
CA GLY A 227 9.81 -3.31 -1.27
C GLY A 227 9.41 -4.62 -0.61
N VAL A 228 8.12 -4.95 -0.59
CA VAL A 228 7.61 -6.23 -0.05
C VAL A 228 8.14 -7.42 -0.84
N LEU A 229 8.17 -7.31 -2.18
CA LEU A 229 8.72 -8.35 -3.06
C LEU A 229 10.19 -8.60 -2.74
N HIS A 230 11.02 -7.55 -2.63
CA HIS A 230 12.43 -7.66 -2.28
C HIS A 230 12.65 -8.34 -0.92
N VAL A 231 11.83 -8.00 0.09
CA VAL A 231 11.90 -8.63 1.41
C VAL A 231 11.56 -10.12 1.35
N ILE A 232 10.48 -10.49 0.66
CA ILE A 232 10.03 -11.89 0.55
C ILE A 232 11.07 -12.72 -0.23
N ASP A 233 11.57 -12.20 -1.34
CA ASP A 233 12.58 -12.89 -2.14
C ASP A 233 13.87 -13.13 -1.34
N THR A 234 14.28 -12.13 -0.55
CA THR A 234 15.53 -12.20 0.21
C THR A 234 15.44 -13.07 1.47
N PHE A 235 14.34 -12.95 2.23
CA PHE A 235 14.26 -13.53 3.58
C PHE A 235 13.21 -14.62 3.75
N ALA A 236 12.32 -14.79 2.77
CA ALA A 236 11.32 -15.84 2.78
C ALA A 236 11.49 -16.86 1.63
N GLY A 237 12.58 -16.77 0.85
CA GLY A 237 12.84 -17.67 -0.28
C GLY A 237 11.80 -17.55 -1.40
N GLY A 238 11.15 -16.40 -1.55
CA GLY A 238 10.12 -16.17 -2.56
C GLY A 238 8.73 -16.72 -2.18
N ASP A 239 8.57 -17.29 -0.99
CA ASP A 239 7.32 -17.90 -0.52
C ASP A 239 6.36 -16.82 0.00
N PHE A 240 5.39 -16.43 -0.82
CA PHE A 240 4.40 -15.41 -0.49
C PHE A 240 3.47 -15.81 0.68
N SER A 241 3.31 -17.10 0.98
CA SER A 241 2.50 -17.58 2.10
C SER A 241 3.08 -17.20 3.46
N ARG A 242 4.37 -16.85 3.50
CA ARG A 242 5.05 -16.37 4.70
C ARG A 242 4.80 -14.90 5.01
N PHE A 243 4.31 -14.11 4.06
CA PHE A 243 3.97 -12.72 4.34
C PHE A 243 2.82 -12.63 5.35
N GLN A 244 3.02 -11.88 6.41
CA GLN A 244 1.98 -11.59 7.41
C GLN A 244 1.44 -10.18 7.23
N SER A 245 2.30 -9.18 7.35
CA SER A 245 1.90 -7.79 7.28
C SER A 245 3.05 -6.89 6.84
N VAL A 246 2.69 -5.69 6.43
CA VAL A 246 3.62 -4.57 6.24
C VAL A 246 3.05 -3.30 6.83
N LYS A 247 3.87 -2.53 7.53
CA LYS A 247 3.59 -1.15 7.93
C LYS A 247 4.71 -0.27 7.40
N LEU A 248 4.35 0.91 6.87
CA LEU A 248 5.33 1.83 6.30
C LEU A 248 4.81 3.28 6.23
N ARG A 249 5.75 4.19 5.96
CA ARG A 249 5.49 5.59 5.64
C ARG A 249 6.05 5.93 4.27
N LEU A 250 5.21 6.54 3.43
CA LEU A 250 5.62 7.15 2.17
C LEU A 250 6.19 8.55 2.44
N SER A 251 7.41 8.80 2.02
CA SER A 251 8.15 10.00 2.44
C SER A 251 8.47 10.95 1.29
N LYS A 252 8.89 10.43 0.14
CA LYS A 252 9.25 11.18 -1.06
C LYS A 252 8.81 10.42 -2.32
N PRO A 253 8.60 11.12 -3.44
CA PRO A 253 8.24 10.46 -4.70
C PRO A 253 9.42 9.69 -5.30
N VAL A 254 9.07 8.69 -6.12
CA VAL A 254 9.97 8.03 -7.08
C VAL A 254 9.54 8.45 -8.47
N PHE A 255 10.50 8.76 -9.34
CA PHE A 255 10.22 9.06 -10.74
C PHE A 255 10.48 7.81 -11.60
N PRO A 256 9.67 7.55 -12.65
CA PRO A 256 9.96 6.48 -13.62
C PRO A 256 11.38 6.62 -14.18
N GLY A 257 12.09 5.49 -14.29
CA GLY A 257 13.48 5.47 -14.73
C GLY A 257 14.51 5.60 -13.61
N GLU A 258 14.13 5.81 -12.35
CA GLU A 258 15.07 5.83 -11.23
C GLU A 258 15.37 4.41 -10.71
N VAL A 259 16.57 4.24 -10.15
CA VAL A 259 16.91 3.05 -9.35
C VAL A 259 16.30 3.19 -7.97
N VAL A 260 15.53 2.19 -7.57
CA VAL A 260 15.01 2.04 -6.20
C VAL A 260 15.85 1.03 -5.46
N ARG A 261 16.57 1.48 -4.43
CA ARG A 261 17.39 0.65 -3.55
C ARG A 261 16.63 0.35 -2.27
N THR A 262 16.40 -0.94 -1.99
CA THR A 262 15.77 -1.44 -0.76
C THR A 262 16.87 -1.95 0.18
N GLU A 263 17.05 -1.29 1.30
CA GLU A 263 17.96 -1.66 2.37
C GLU A 263 17.18 -2.34 3.49
N MET A 264 17.63 -3.51 3.95
CA MET A 264 16.84 -4.41 4.78
C MET A 264 17.63 -4.90 6.00
N TRP A 265 16.98 -4.95 7.17
CA TRP A 265 17.57 -5.41 8.44
C TRP A 265 16.64 -6.45 9.07
N ARG A 266 17.18 -7.64 9.35
CA ARG A 266 16.45 -8.69 10.07
C ARG A 266 16.36 -8.37 11.56
N GLU A 267 15.21 -8.62 12.15
CA GLU A 267 14.91 -8.54 13.57
C GLU A 267 14.08 -9.75 14.00
N ASP A 268 13.93 -9.94 15.31
CA ASP A 268 13.06 -10.94 15.94
C ASP A 268 13.27 -12.37 15.40
N GLY A 269 14.54 -12.78 15.27
CA GLY A 269 14.89 -14.10 14.75
C GLY A 269 14.54 -14.31 13.26
N GLY A 270 14.35 -13.22 12.51
CA GLY A 270 14.01 -13.26 11.08
C GLY A 270 12.51 -13.23 10.78
N ARG A 271 11.66 -13.10 11.80
CA ARG A 271 10.21 -12.92 11.62
C ARG A 271 9.84 -11.48 11.26
N LYS A 272 10.71 -10.53 11.53
CA LYS A 272 10.53 -9.13 11.19
C LYS A 272 11.69 -8.63 10.36
N VAL A 273 11.40 -7.90 9.31
CA VAL A 273 12.38 -7.23 8.46
C VAL A 273 12.06 -5.74 8.41
N VAL A 274 12.86 -4.94 9.12
CA VAL A 274 12.82 -3.49 8.97
C VAL A 274 13.48 -3.13 7.64
N TYR A 275 12.90 -2.19 6.91
CA TYR A 275 13.50 -1.75 5.65
C TYR A 275 13.27 -0.26 5.39
N ARG A 276 14.07 0.29 4.48
CA ARG A 276 13.81 1.57 3.83
C ARG A 276 14.06 1.45 2.34
N GLN A 277 13.44 2.34 1.58
CA GLN A 277 13.74 2.48 0.16
C GLN A 277 14.29 3.86 -0.13
N VAL A 278 15.28 3.90 -1.02
CA VAL A 278 16.01 5.11 -1.41
C VAL A 278 16.03 5.20 -2.93
N ALA A 279 15.76 6.39 -3.47
CA ALA A 279 15.94 6.72 -4.88
C ALA A 279 16.84 7.96 -4.98
N GLY A 280 18.02 7.80 -5.60
CA GLY A 280 19.08 8.80 -5.52
C GLY A 280 19.51 9.02 -4.06
N ASP A 281 19.41 10.25 -3.58
CA ASP A 281 19.68 10.67 -2.19
C ASP A 281 18.42 10.73 -1.31
N ARG A 282 17.22 10.42 -1.87
CA ARG A 282 15.93 10.58 -1.19
C ARG A 282 15.47 9.28 -0.56
N VAL A 283 15.15 9.29 0.72
CA VAL A 283 14.40 8.20 1.37
C VAL A 283 12.95 8.31 0.91
N VAL A 284 12.48 7.32 0.15
CA VAL A 284 11.12 7.30 -0.45
C VAL A 284 10.13 6.49 0.37
N ILE A 285 10.59 5.40 1.01
CA ILE A 285 9.86 4.64 2.04
C ILE A 285 10.70 4.64 3.32
N SER A 286 10.06 4.95 4.45
CA SER A 286 10.67 5.00 5.77
C SER A 286 9.80 4.35 6.83
N GLN A 287 10.35 4.12 8.01
CA GLN A 287 9.65 3.55 9.16
C GLN A 287 8.89 2.28 8.77
N ALA A 288 9.53 1.45 7.96
CA ALA A 288 8.88 0.31 7.34
C ALA A 288 9.37 -1.01 7.93
N ALA A 289 8.42 -1.93 8.14
CA ALA A 289 8.72 -3.32 8.47
C ALA A 289 7.73 -4.26 7.78
N VAL A 290 8.26 -5.42 7.37
CA VAL A 290 7.47 -6.59 6.96
C VAL A 290 7.55 -7.60 8.09
N GLU A 291 6.40 -8.11 8.52
CA GLU A 291 6.31 -9.28 9.39
C GLU A 291 6.13 -10.55 8.55
N LEU A 292 6.91 -11.58 8.88
CA LEU A 292 6.89 -12.86 8.21
C LEU A 292 6.43 -13.96 9.19
N ARG A 293 5.56 -14.85 8.73
CA ARG A 293 5.19 -16.07 9.46
C ARG A 293 6.35 -17.05 9.50
N ASP A 294 6.40 -17.85 10.53
CA ASP A 294 7.30 -19.00 10.55
C ASP A 294 6.95 -19.98 9.40
N ALA A 295 7.96 -20.71 8.91
CA ALA A 295 7.76 -21.64 7.80
C ALA A 295 6.72 -22.74 8.11
N SER A 296 6.50 -23.05 9.39
CA SER A 296 5.48 -23.98 9.89
C SER A 296 4.07 -23.38 9.97
N GLU A 297 3.95 -22.03 9.98
CA GLU A 297 2.70 -21.27 10.18
C GLU A 297 2.21 -20.60 8.91
N LYS A 298 2.57 -21.14 7.75
CA LYS A 298 2.19 -20.58 6.45
C LYS A 298 0.68 -20.34 6.34
N LEU A 299 0.31 -19.25 5.67
CA LEU A 299 -1.07 -19.03 5.26
C LEU A 299 -1.52 -20.22 4.40
N LYS A 300 -2.45 -20.99 4.92
CA LYS A 300 -3.05 -22.08 4.14
C LYS A 300 -3.89 -21.49 3.03
N ALA A 301 -3.72 -21.99 1.81
CA ALA A 301 -4.73 -21.79 0.78
C ALA A 301 -6.06 -22.25 1.38
N ARG A 302 -7.01 -21.34 1.54
CA ARG A 302 -8.36 -21.74 1.91
C ARG A 302 -8.96 -22.35 0.66
N LEU A 303 -9.01 -23.68 0.63
CA LEU A 303 -9.66 -24.42 -0.45
C LEU A 303 -11.11 -23.94 -0.54
N SER A 304 -11.44 -23.37 -1.68
CA SER A 304 -12.81 -23.12 -2.12
C SER A 304 -13.47 -24.42 -2.50
#